data_421f02a44d076b9c2879f2d58bfbd031
#
_entry.id   421f02a44d076b9c2879f2d58bfbd031
#
_cell.length_a   1.000
_cell.length_b   1.000
_cell.length_c   1.000
_cell.angle_alpha   90.00
_cell.angle_beta   90.00
_cell.angle_gamma   90.00
#
_symmetry.space_group_name_H-M   'P 1'
#
loop_
_entity.id
_entity.type
_entity.pdbx_description
1 polymer ?
#
loop_
_entity_poly.entity_id
_entity_poly.type
_entity_poly.pdbx_seq_one_letter_code
_entity_poly.pdbx_strand_id
1 'polypeptide(L)'
;MKTACDKLRSTALSTAFIILPAMAFAQEACTTYTVKDGDTLGTIAQAAYGSYDYQNIFNANRDALAANPNTLPAGLQLILPCEDGRLTPDAEVGAVIEVQTVAQEARPKNNIYEPPLKFVTANNWAPFTGEELLGGGMFVRIGSTAMQRGGNDRGYEVSYVDDWMSHVDVLLPSGAFDMSVAWEGPDCSKLDILDEFSVRMCTEFEYSLPIYETVYTFTALSDNKYANARSFEELAGARICRPEAWSISELITRGLAEGVVTYVRPVDPMDCANAVMNGEADIYSIESETASANFEEL
;
A
#
# COMPACT_ATOMS: atom_id res chain seq x y z
N MET A 1 -34.59 -77.73 -27.94
CA MET A 1 -34.62 -78.21 -26.53
C MET A 1 -33.77 -77.23 -25.72
N LYS A 2 -34.42 -76.37 -25.02
CA LYS A 2 -34.39 -76.15 -23.52
C LYS A 2 -32.93 -76.14 -23.00
N THR A 3 -32.44 -75.18 -22.43
CA THR A 3 -32.72 -74.07 -21.48
C THR A 3 -31.44 -73.96 -20.59
N ALA A 4 -30.98 -72.91 -20.23
CA ALA A 4 -31.15 -72.34 -18.90
C ALA A 4 -30.29 -71.10 -18.75
N CYS A 5 -30.95 -70.07 -18.35
CA CYS A 5 -30.38 -68.76 -17.99
C CYS A 5 -29.96 -68.84 -16.51
N ASP A 6 -28.70 -68.58 -16.19
CA ASP A 6 -28.30 -68.38 -14.81
C ASP A 6 -27.84 -66.91 -14.61
N LYS A 7 -28.56 -66.31 -13.67
CA LYS A 7 -28.41 -64.92 -13.25
C LYS A 7 -27.18 -64.75 -12.35
N LEU A 8 -26.15 -64.09 -12.83
CA LEU A 8 -25.12 -63.50 -11.94
C LEU A 8 -25.61 -62.14 -11.45
N ARG A 9 -25.90 -62.06 -10.18
CA ARG A 9 -26.10 -60.80 -9.45
C ARG A 9 -24.71 -60.19 -9.16
N SER A 10 -24.42 -59.06 -9.84
CA SER A 10 -23.28 -58.22 -9.50
C SER A 10 -23.71 -57.23 -8.42
N THR A 11 -23.18 -57.40 -7.21
CA THR A 11 -23.30 -56.45 -6.11
C THR A 11 -22.27 -55.34 -6.34
N ALA A 12 -22.74 -54.18 -6.81
CA ALA A 12 -21.94 -52.99 -6.89
C ALA A 12 -21.75 -52.41 -5.45
N LEU A 13 -20.53 -52.48 -4.95
CA LEU A 13 -20.13 -51.77 -3.73
C LEU A 13 -19.95 -50.29 -4.11
N SER A 14 -20.94 -49.46 -3.80
CA SER A 14 -20.81 -47.99 -3.88
C SER A 14 -19.94 -47.50 -2.72
N THR A 15 -18.70 -47.22 -3.01
CA THR A 15 -17.84 -46.42 -2.12
C THR A 15 -18.29 -44.97 -2.20
N ALA A 16 -19.03 -44.52 -1.18
CA ALA A 16 -19.34 -43.12 -0.97
C ALA A 16 -18.07 -42.39 -0.58
N PHE A 17 -17.51 -41.60 -1.49
CA PHE A 17 -16.47 -40.61 -1.19
C PHE A 17 -17.13 -39.47 -0.40
N ILE A 18 -16.90 -39.45 0.91
CA ILE A 18 -17.26 -38.31 1.74
C ILE A 18 -16.23 -37.21 1.43
N ILE A 19 -16.61 -36.28 0.57
CA ILE A 19 -15.89 -35.00 0.40
C ILE A 19 -16.21 -34.18 1.66
N LEU A 20 -15.31 -34.19 2.63
CA LEU A 20 -15.33 -33.21 3.71
C LEU A 20 -15.03 -31.84 3.08
N PRO A 21 -15.92 -30.85 3.21
CA PRO A 21 -15.58 -29.49 2.83
C PRO A 21 -14.43 -29.04 3.72
N ALA A 22 -13.33 -28.61 3.14
CA ALA A 22 -12.31 -27.86 3.84
C ALA A 22 -12.99 -26.61 4.41
N MET A 23 -13.20 -26.60 5.72
CA MET A 23 -13.63 -25.37 6.40
C MET A 23 -12.48 -24.39 6.27
N ALA A 24 -12.59 -23.46 5.32
CA ALA A 24 -11.83 -22.23 5.39
C ALA A 24 -12.28 -21.55 6.69
N PHE A 25 -11.39 -21.48 7.66
CA PHE A 25 -11.60 -20.65 8.84
C PHE A 25 -11.54 -19.20 8.35
N ALA A 26 -12.72 -18.64 8.04
CA ALA A 26 -12.85 -17.20 7.91
C ALA A 26 -12.46 -16.59 9.26
N GLN A 27 -11.57 -15.62 9.25
CA GLN A 27 -11.28 -14.83 10.45
C GLN A 27 -12.55 -14.06 10.80
N GLU A 28 -13.03 -14.21 12.01
CA GLU A 28 -14.30 -13.61 12.45
C GLU A 28 -14.04 -12.13 12.79
N ALA A 29 -14.81 -11.22 12.22
CA ALA A 29 -14.87 -9.83 12.64
C ALA A 29 -15.40 -9.71 14.07
N CYS A 30 -15.25 -8.54 14.71
CA CYS A 30 -15.77 -8.30 16.06
C CYS A 30 -15.00 -9.08 17.17
N THR A 31 -13.70 -9.27 17.01
CA THR A 31 -12.83 -10.04 17.92
C THR A 31 -11.42 -9.45 17.98
N THR A 32 -10.52 -10.11 18.66
CA THR A 32 -9.09 -9.79 18.61
C THR A 32 -8.36 -10.76 17.68
N TYR A 33 -7.35 -10.26 16.99
CA TYR A 33 -6.49 -11.04 16.10
C TYR A 33 -5.03 -10.96 16.55
N THR A 34 -4.33 -12.08 16.56
CA THR A 34 -2.89 -12.09 16.80
C THR A 34 -2.18 -12.17 15.45
N VAL A 35 -1.42 -11.13 15.15
CA VAL A 35 -0.65 -10.99 13.91
C VAL A 35 0.30 -12.17 13.74
N LYS A 36 0.32 -12.75 12.55
CA LYS A 36 1.22 -13.83 12.14
C LYS A 36 2.34 -13.26 11.28
N ASP A 37 3.40 -14.03 11.14
CA ASP A 37 4.51 -13.67 10.25
C ASP A 37 4.02 -13.57 8.80
N GLY A 38 4.32 -12.43 8.15
CA GLY A 38 3.87 -12.14 6.79
C GLY A 38 2.49 -11.50 6.65
N ASP A 39 1.77 -11.29 7.76
CA ASP A 39 0.50 -10.56 7.72
C ASP A 39 0.72 -9.07 7.40
N THR A 40 -0.25 -8.50 6.70
CA THR A 40 -0.45 -7.05 6.56
C THR A 40 -1.85 -6.68 7.06
N LEU A 41 -2.08 -5.41 7.39
CA LEU A 41 -3.43 -4.96 7.77
C LEU A 41 -4.44 -5.26 6.66
N GLY A 42 -4.04 -5.12 5.40
CA GLY A 42 -4.89 -5.42 4.24
C GLY A 42 -5.24 -6.91 4.15
N THR A 43 -4.28 -7.83 4.36
CA THR A 43 -4.57 -9.28 4.33
C THR A 43 -5.45 -9.72 5.50
N ILE A 44 -5.28 -9.10 6.68
CA ILE A 44 -6.13 -9.33 7.84
C ILE A 44 -7.55 -8.81 7.57
N ALA A 45 -7.70 -7.61 6.99
CA ALA A 45 -8.99 -7.05 6.61
C ALA A 45 -9.71 -7.91 5.57
N GLN A 46 -8.98 -8.39 4.55
CA GLN A 46 -9.52 -9.31 3.56
C GLN A 46 -10.04 -10.60 4.19
N ALA A 47 -9.32 -11.15 5.18
CA ALA A 47 -9.73 -12.37 5.87
C ALA A 47 -10.94 -12.15 6.79
N ALA A 48 -11.05 -10.97 7.43
CA ALA A 48 -12.09 -10.65 8.41
C ALA A 48 -13.36 -10.07 7.77
N TYR A 49 -13.22 -9.24 6.73
CA TYR A 49 -14.32 -8.45 6.17
C TYR A 49 -14.56 -8.73 4.68
N GLY A 50 -13.76 -9.59 4.03
CA GLY A 50 -13.83 -9.82 2.59
C GLY A 50 -13.39 -8.62 1.73
N SER A 51 -12.72 -7.64 2.31
CA SER A 51 -12.24 -6.42 1.66
C SER A 51 -10.84 -6.09 2.16
N TYR A 52 -9.99 -5.52 1.28
CA TYR A 52 -8.67 -5.01 1.67
C TYR A 52 -8.73 -3.67 2.40
N ASP A 53 -9.93 -3.11 2.63
CA ASP A 53 -10.11 -1.89 3.41
C ASP A 53 -9.84 -2.16 4.90
N TYR A 54 -8.63 -1.84 5.33
CA TYR A 54 -8.15 -2.03 6.71
C TYR A 54 -8.36 -0.81 7.61
N GLN A 55 -9.00 0.25 7.13
CA GLN A 55 -9.11 1.51 7.88
C GLN A 55 -9.76 1.34 9.25
N ASN A 56 -10.78 0.49 9.35
CA ASN A 56 -11.43 0.22 10.62
C ASN A 56 -10.48 -0.48 11.60
N ILE A 57 -9.67 -1.44 11.13
CA ILE A 57 -8.65 -2.09 11.96
C ILE A 57 -7.61 -1.08 12.41
N PHE A 58 -7.08 -0.27 11.49
CA PHE A 58 -6.08 0.75 11.81
C PHE A 58 -6.61 1.76 12.83
N ASN A 59 -7.81 2.25 12.64
CA ASN A 59 -8.42 3.23 13.55
C ASN A 59 -8.64 2.67 14.96
N ALA A 60 -9.02 1.40 15.08
CA ALA A 60 -9.24 0.73 16.37
C ALA A 60 -7.93 0.42 17.11
N ASN A 61 -6.79 0.42 16.41
CA ASN A 61 -5.50 -0.01 16.95
C ASN A 61 -4.41 1.06 16.88
N ARG A 62 -4.78 2.33 16.72
CA ARG A 62 -3.81 3.44 16.53
C ARG A 62 -2.71 3.48 17.57
N ASP A 63 -3.05 3.27 18.85
CA ASP A 63 -2.08 3.31 19.94
C ASP A 63 -1.08 2.16 19.87
N ALA A 64 -1.53 0.98 19.45
CA ALA A 64 -0.69 -0.20 19.30
C ALA A 64 0.20 -0.12 18.03
N LEU A 65 -0.27 0.57 17.00
CA LEU A 65 0.43 0.74 15.72
C LEU A 65 1.30 2.00 15.67
N ALA A 66 1.07 2.98 16.55
CA ALA A 66 1.80 4.26 16.57
C ALA A 66 3.29 4.12 16.89
N ALA A 67 3.71 3.02 17.55
CA ALA A 67 5.11 2.77 17.86
C ALA A 67 5.94 2.42 16.61
N ASN A 68 5.32 1.84 15.59
CA ASN A 68 5.94 1.56 14.30
C ASN A 68 4.87 1.33 13.22
N PRO A 69 4.37 2.38 12.58
CA PRO A 69 3.26 2.29 11.63
C PRO A 69 3.59 1.47 10.36
N ASN A 70 4.87 1.27 10.06
CA ASN A 70 5.32 0.55 8.87
C ASN A 70 5.67 -0.93 9.13
N THR A 71 5.59 -1.40 10.37
CA THR A 71 5.85 -2.80 10.71
C THR A 71 4.71 -3.39 11.52
N LEU A 72 4.21 -4.52 11.06
CA LEU A 72 3.21 -5.30 11.76
C LEU A 72 3.90 -6.51 12.40
N PRO A 73 4.42 -6.39 13.65
CA PRO A 73 5.19 -7.47 14.25
C PRO A 73 4.32 -8.68 14.54
N ALA A 74 4.83 -9.88 14.22
CA ALA A 74 4.17 -11.11 14.62
C ALA A 74 3.98 -11.16 16.13
N GLY A 75 2.81 -11.61 16.58
CA GLY A 75 2.42 -11.65 17.97
C GLY A 75 1.70 -10.39 18.48
N LEU A 76 1.66 -9.31 17.72
CA LEU A 76 0.85 -8.13 18.04
C LEU A 76 -0.63 -8.52 18.09
N GLN A 77 -1.35 -8.06 19.11
CA GLN A 77 -2.79 -8.23 19.17
C GLN A 77 -3.50 -7.00 18.62
N LEU A 78 -4.35 -7.22 17.63
CA LEU A 78 -5.19 -6.21 17.02
C LEU A 78 -6.65 -6.45 17.38
N ILE A 79 -7.39 -5.38 17.58
CA ILE A 79 -8.85 -5.39 17.64
C ILE A 79 -9.37 -5.40 16.21
N LEU A 80 -10.21 -6.38 15.87
CA LEU A 80 -10.97 -6.40 14.62
C LEU A 80 -12.39 -5.90 14.90
N PRO A 81 -12.71 -4.63 14.59
CA PRO A 81 -14.03 -4.07 14.86
C PRO A 81 -15.15 -4.87 14.21
N CYS A 82 -16.35 -4.78 14.76
CA CYS A 82 -17.54 -5.31 14.12
C CYS A 82 -17.87 -4.52 12.84
N GLU A 83 -18.60 -5.13 11.89
CA GLU A 83 -19.02 -4.44 10.64
C GLU A 83 -19.89 -3.20 10.92
N ASP A 84 -20.60 -3.16 12.05
CA ASP A 84 -21.40 -2.03 12.51
C ASP A 84 -20.58 -0.95 13.26
N GLY A 85 -19.25 -1.10 13.31
CA GLY A 85 -18.30 -0.16 13.93
C GLY A 85 -18.11 -0.32 15.42
N ARG A 86 -18.77 -1.27 16.09
CA ARG A 86 -18.49 -1.59 17.48
C ARG A 86 -17.12 -2.24 17.62
N LEU A 87 -16.45 -2.00 18.76
CA LEU A 87 -15.13 -2.59 19.02
C LEU A 87 -15.22 -4.02 19.58
N THR A 88 -16.34 -4.37 20.20
CA THR A 88 -16.60 -5.71 20.78
C THR A 88 -18.06 -6.09 20.60
N PRO A 89 -18.42 -7.40 20.61
CA PRO A 89 -19.80 -7.87 20.49
C PRO A 89 -20.74 -7.32 21.57
N ASP A 90 -20.21 -7.09 22.76
CA ASP A 90 -20.97 -6.66 23.93
C ASP A 90 -21.08 -5.13 24.08
N ALA A 91 -20.45 -4.37 23.18
CA ALA A 91 -20.57 -2.91 23.18
C ALA A 91 -21.99 -2.51 22.77
N GLU A 92 -22.65 -1.68 23.55
CA GLU A 92 -23.97 -1.13 23.17
C GLU A 92 -23.83 -0.35 21.86
N VAL A 93 -24.84 -0.51 20.98
CA VAL A 93 -24.97 0.30 19.75
C VAL A 93 -25.22 1.74 20.17
N GLY A 94 -24.18 2.56 20.18
CA GLY A 94 -24.23 3.92 20.71
C GLY A 94 -23.05 4.30 21.58
N ALA A 95 -22.19 3.34 21.96
CA ALA A 95 -20.80 3.64 22.28
C ALA A 95 -20.04 3.93 20.97
N VAL A 96 -20.62 4.76 20.10
CA VAL A 96 -19.82 5.65 19.30
C VAL A 96 -18.87 6.22 20.35
N ILE A 97 -17.55 6.02 20.18
CA ILE A 97 -16.60 6.96 20.75
C ILE A 97 -17.23 8.31 20.39
N GLU A 98 -17.92 8.95 21.35
CA GLU A 98 -17.89 10.38 21.32
C GLU A 98 -16.39 10.62 21.15
N VAL A 99 -16.01 10.86 19.90
CA VAL A 99 -14.89 11.72 19.66
C VAL A 99 -15.28 12.85 20.58
N GLN A 100 -14.71 12.85 21.80
CA GLN A 100 -14.72 14.06 22.55
C GLN A 100 -14.18 15.02 21.51
N THR A 101 -15.14 15.68 20.85
CA THR A 101 -14.91 17.02 20.42
C THR A 101 -14.46 17.62 21.74
N VAL A 102 -13.16 17.48 22.00
CA VAL A 102 -12.44 18.42 22.81
C VAL A 102 -12.96 19.70 22.18
N ALA A 103 -13.94 20.32 22.87
CA ALA A 103 -14.50 21.57 22.42
C ALA A 103 -13.25 22.37 22.20
N GLN A 104 -12.87 22.49 20.95
CA GLN A 104 -11.66 23.17 20.54
C GLN A 104 -12.03 24.56 21.00
N GLU A 105 -11.56 24.90 22.23
CA GLU A 105 -11.70 26.24 22.76
C GLU A 105 -11.30 27.09 21.59
N ALA A 106 -12.29 27.83 21.07
CA ALA A 106 -12.09 28.62 19.86
C ALA A 106 -10.85 29.44 20.15
N ARG A 107 -9.71 29.04 19.59
CA ARG A 107 -8.47 29.79 19.74
C ARG A 107 -8.82 31.20 19.40
N PRO A 108 -8.50 32.19 20.25
CA PRO A 108 -8.79 33.55 19.91
C PRO A 108 -8.24 33.76 18.49
N LYS A 109 -9.10 34.09 17.54
CA LYS A 109 -8.66 34.40 16.18
C LYS A 109 -7.81 35.63 16.29
N ASN A 110 -6.50 35.39 16.48
CA ASN A 110 -5.53 36.43 16.24
C ASN A 110 -5.68 36.77 14.76
N ASN A 111 -6.03 37.98 14.43
CA ASN A 111 -6.10 38.50 13.08
C ASN A 111 -4.71 38.62 12.44
N ILE A 112 -3.79 37.74 12.80
CA ILE A 112 -2.49 37.63 12.17
C ILE A 112 -2.72 36.84 10.88
N TYR A 113 -2.45 37.47 9.74
CA TYR A 113 -2.47 36.77 8.47
C TYR A 113 -1.43 35.66 8.51
N GLU A 114 -1.88 34.43 8.37
CA GLU A 114 -1.03 33.27 8.16
C GLU A 114 -1.12 32.89 6.67
N PRO A 115 0.01 32.84 5.95
CA PRO A 115 -0.01 32.47 4.54
C PRO A 115 -0.52 31.04 4.37
N PRO A 116 -1.12 30.68 3.22
CA PRO A 116 -1.53 29.32 2.93
C PRO A 116 -0.36 28.34 3.06
N LEU A 117 -0.65 27.12 3.48
CA LEU A 117 0.31 26.02 3.40
C LEU A 117 0.57 25.67 1.95
N LYS A 118 1.82 25.45 1.60
CA LYS A 118 2.24 25.12 0.24
C LYS A 118 2.60 23.64 0.16
N PHE A 119 1.83 22.92 -0.63
CA PHE A 119 2.09 21.51 -0.94
C PHE A 119 2.71 21.40 -2.33
N VAL A 120 3.65 20.50 -2.47
CA VAL A 120 4.18 20.08 -3.77
C VAL A 120 3.88 18.60 -3.99
N THR A 121 3.56 18.25 -5.21
CA THR A 121 3.41 16.89 -5.72
C THR A 121 3.77 16.87 -7.21
N ALA A 122 3.46 15.82 -7.96
CA ALA A 122 3.73 15.73 -9.38
C ALA A 122 2.50 15.22 -10.16
N ASN A 123 2.52 15.38 -11.49
CA ASN A 123 1.46 14.92 -12.38
C ASN A 123 1.60 13.46 -12.81
N ASN A 124 2.80 12.92 -12.75
CA ASN A 124 3.18 11.68 -13.41
C ASN A 124 3.00 10.43 -12.54
N TRP A 125 2.08 10.45 -11.59
CA TRP A 125 1.78 9.28 -10.74
C TRP A 125 0.28 8.98 -10.64
N ALA A 126 -0.35 8.76 -11.78
CA ALA A 126 -1.76 8.36 -11.82
C ALA A 126 -1.94 6.93 -11.24
N PRO A 127 -3.04 6.66 -10.52
CA PRO A 127 -4.17 7.56 -10.19
C PRO A 127 -3.95 8.38 -8.90
N PHE A 128 -2.79 8.34 -8.32
CA PHE A 128 -2.50 8.86 -6.99
C PHE A 128 -2.36 10.37 -6.95
N THR A 129 -1.60 10.94 -7.89
CA THR A 129 -1.40 12.38 -8.03
C THR A 129 -1.41 12.80 -9.49
N GLY A 130 -1.98 13.98 -9.78
CA GLY A 130 -2.05 14.58 -11.10
C GLY A 130 -3.06 15.72 -11.13
N GLU A 131 -2.68 16.87 -11.70
CA GLU A 131 -3.51 18.08 -11.75
C GLU A 131 -4.83 17.85 -12.50
N GLU A 132 -4.80 17.04 -13.57
CA GLU A 132 -5.97 16.68 -14.37
C GLU A 132 -6.89 15.63 -13.69
N LEU A 133 -6.42 15.00 -12.63
CA LEU A 133 -7.22 14.02 -11.90
C LEU A 133 -8.24 14.70 -11.00
N LEU A 134 -9.36 14.02 -10.74
CA LEU A 134 -10.42 14.53 -9.86
C LEU A 134 -9.84 14.90 -8.48
N GLY A 135 -9.83 16.20 -8.17
CA GLY A 135 -9.30 16.73 -6.92
C GLY A 135 -7.79 16.59 -6.76
N GLY A 136 -7.06 16.52 -7.87
CA GLY A 136 -5.60 16.41 -7.88
C GLY A 136 -5.06 14.99 -7.66
N GLY A 137 -5.94 13.99 -7.71
CA GLY A 137 -5.62 12.60 -7.42
C GLY A 137 -5.95 12.17 -5.98
N MET A 138 -5.83 10.88 -5.75
CA MET A 138 -6.27 10.27 -4.49
C MET A 138 -5.49 10.82 -3.28
N PHE A 139 -4.17 10.91 -3.36
CA PHE A 139 -3.35 11.35 -2.23
C PHE A 139 -3.49 12.84 -1.93
N VAL A 140 -3.65 13.68 -2.94
CA VAL A 140 -3.94 15.10 -2.75
C VAL A 140 -5.28 15.29 -2.03
N ARG A 141 -6.28 14.50 -2.38
CA ARG A 141 -7.59 14.53 -1.70
C ARG A 141 -7.52 14.04 -0.27
N ILE A 142 -6.74 12.99 0.02
CA ILE A 142 -6.54 12.50 1.38
C ILE A 142 -5.83 13.58 2.20
N GLY A 143 -4.71 14.13 1.71
CA GLY A 143 -3.94 15.16 2.39
C GLY A 143 -4.78 16.41 2.69
N SER A 144 -5.49 16.94 1.70
CA SER A 144 -6.38 18.12 1.87
C SER A 144 -7.53 17.85 2.86
N THR A 145 -8.11 16.63 2.82
CA THR A 145 -9.16 16.25 3.78
C THR A 145 -8.61 16.13 5.20
N ALA A 146 -7.42 15.57 5.35
CA ALA A 146 -6.75 15.45 6.65
C ALA A 146 -6.48 16.84 7.26
N MET A 147 -6.01 17.78 6.46
CA MET A 147 -5.79 19.17 6.89
C MET A 147 -7.08 19.83 7.36
N GLN A 148 -8.16 19.70 6.61
CA GLN A 148 -9.48 20.25 6.98
C GLN A 148 -10.01 19.63 8.28
N ARG A 149 -9.93 18.30 8.42
CA ARG A 149 -10.40 17.59 9.62
C ARG A 149 -9.47 17.81 10.83
N GLY A 150 -8.19 18.05 10.60
CA GLY A 150 -7.21 18.40 11.64
C GLY A 150 -7.41 19.80 12.24
N GLY A 151 -8.39 20.54 11.76
CA GLY A 151 -8.69 21.91 12.26
C GLY A 151 -7.69 22.95 11.76
N ASN A 152 -7.03 22.69 10.64
CA ASN A 152 -6.24 23.71 9.97
C ASN A 152 -7.17 24.77 9.37
N ASP A 153 -7.06 25.98 9.86
CA ASP A 153 -7.84 27.15 9.40
C ASP A 153 -7.03 28.02 8.39
N ARG A 154 -5.76 27.70 8.17
CA ARG A 154 -4.95 28.25 7.08
C ARG A 154 -5.43 27.65 5.76
N GLY A 155 -5.49 28.44 4.70
CA GLY A 155 -5.64 27.91 3.35
C GLY A 155 -4.47 27.01 2.97
N TYR A 156 -4.59 26.27 1.87
CA TYR A 156 -3.48 25.55 1.28
C TYR A 156 -3.50 25.70 -0.24
N GLU A 157 -2.32 25.57 -0.83
CA GLU A 157 -2.10 25.57 -2.27
C GLU A 157 -1.35 24.31 -2.65
N VAL A 158 -1.70 23.70 -3.77
CA VAL A 158 -1.01 22.51 -4.32
C VAL A 158 -0.35 22.90 -5.62
N SER A 159 0.93 22.61 -5.75
CA SER A 159 1.71 22.80 -6.96
C SER A 159 2.21 21.45 -7.47
N TYR A 160 2.28 21.32 -8.79
CA TYR A 160 2.73 20.11 -9.45
C TYR A 160 4.10 20.35 -10.09
N VAL A 161 5.09 19.58 -9.67
CA VAL A 161 6.47 19.60 -10.17
C VAL A 161 6.87 18.17 -10.46
N ASP A 162 7.02 17.81 -11.72
CA ASP A 162 7.13 16.41 -12.15
C ASP A 162 8.50 15.78 -11.87
N ASP A 163 9.47 16.55 -11.45
CA ASP A 163 10.76 16.09 -10.94
C ASP A 163 10.65 15.84 -9.41
N TRP A 164 10.34 14.61 -9.04
CA TRP A 164 10.19 14.19 -7.63
C TRP A 164 11.45 14.43 -6.81
N MET A 165 12.65 14.23 -7.39
CA MET A 165 13.90 14.43 -6.66
C MET A 165 14.07 15.90 -6.27
N SER A 166 13.64 16.84 -7.10
CA SER A 166 13.69 18.26 -6.76
C SER A 166 12.87 18.61 -5.53
N HIS A 167 11.81 17.86 -5.20
CA HIS A 167 11.02 18.12 -3.99
C HIS A 167 11.88 17.98 -2.73
N VAL A 168 12.70 16.93 -2.65
CA VAL A 168 13.52 16.63 -1.47
C VAL A 168 14.94 17.21 -1.56
N ASP A 169 15.44 17.49 -2.75
CA ASP A 169 16.77 18.07 -2.94
C ASP A 169 16.78 19.60 -2.76
N VAL A 170 15.70 20.27 -3.17
CA VAL A 170 15.67 21.73 -3.29
C VAL A 170 14.43 22.35 -2.63
N LEU A 171 13.24 21.89 -2.99
CA LEU A 171 12.01 22.62 -2.69
C LEU A 171 11.64 22.59 -1.21
N LEU A 172 11.70 21.45 -0.56
CA LEU A 172 11.48 21.31 0.88
C LEU A 172 12.64 21.88 1.70
N PRO A 173 13.93 21.56 1.42
CA PRO A 173 15.04 22.10 2.17
C PRO A 173 15.18 23.62 2.12
N SER A 174 14.78 24.25 1.01
CA SER A 174 14.78 25.71 0.86
C SER A 174 13.60 26.40 1.56
N GLY A 175 12.61 25.65 2.02
CA GLY A 175 11.35 26.21 2.54
C GLY A 175 10.46 26.83 1.49
N ALA A 176 10.68 26.51 0.18
CA ALA A 176 9.79 26.94 -0.90
C ALA A 176 8.40 26.31 -0.76
N PHE A 177 8.33 25.12 -0.20
CA PHE A 177 7.12 24.37 0.15
C PHE A 177 7.19 23.87 1.58
N ASP A 178 6.02 23.74 2.21
CA ASP A 178 5.88 23.25 3.58
C ASP A 178 5.82 21.72 3.64
N MET A 179 5.26 21.09 2.61
CA MET A 179 5.10 19.63 2.52
C MET A 179 5.18 19.16 1.07
N SER A 180 5.67 17.93 0.90
CA SER A 180 5.47 17.17 -0.32
C SER A 180 4.47 16.04 -0.05
N VAL A 181 3.52 15.85 -0.96
CA VAL A 181 2.45 14.85 -0.82
C VAL A 181 2.83 13.61 -1.63
N ALA A 182 2.54 12.45 -1.04
CA ALA A 182 2.67 11.16 -1.69
C ALA A 182 4.12 10.64 -1.82
N TRP A 183 4.71 10.35 -0.68
CA TRP A 183 6.01 9.68 -0.62
C TRP A 183 5.90 8.31 0.04
N GLU A 184 6.64 7.37 -0.48
CA GLU A 184 6.87 6.10 0.20
C GLU A 184 7.74 6.31 1.42
N GLY A 185 7.30 5.80 2.59
CA GLY A 185 8.10 5.82 3.81
C GLY A 185 9.04 4.62 3.88
N PRO A 186 10.37 4.80 3.84
CA PRO A 186 11.30 3.70 4.04
C PRO A 186 11.22 3.13 5.47
N ASP A 187 11.65 1.89 5.64
CA ASP A 187 11.77 1.29 6.98
C ASP A 187 13.00 1.86 7.71
N CYS A 188 12.82 2.97 8.38
CA CYS A 188 13.89 3.69 9.08
C CYS A 188 14.50 2.91 10.26
N SER A 189 13.97 1.74 10.62
CA SER A 189 14.60 0.86 11.62
C SER A 189 15.78 0.08 11.06
N LYS A 190 16.01 0.13 9.74
CA LYS A 190 17.01 -0.67 9.01
C LYS A 190 18.01 0.18 8.22
N LEU A 191 18.46 1.28 8.79
CA LEU A 191 19.35 2.25 8.12
C LEU A 191 20.63 1.63 7.53
N ASP A 192 21.11 0.54 8.10
CA ASP A 192 22.34 -0.16 7.70
C ASP A 192 22.25 -0.91 6.38
N ILE A 193 21.01 -1.15 5.89
CA ILE A 193 20.77 -1.84 4.61
C ILE A 193 20.02 -1.00 3.59
N LEU A 194 19.65 0.24 3.95
CA LEU A 194 18.99 1.17 3.04
C LEU A 194 20.00 1.78 2.06
N ASP A 195 19.51 2.15 0.88
CA ASP A 195 20.25 3.01 -0.05
C ASP A 195 20.39 4.44 0.51
N GLU A 196 21.32 5.22 -0.05
CA GLU A 196 21.62 6.58 0.40
C GLU A 196 20.39 7.49 0.37
N PHE A 197 19.55 7.36 -0.64
CA PHE A 197 18.30 8.12 -0.76
C PHE A 197 17.35 7.80 0.41
N SER A 198 17.10 6.53 0.68
CA SER A 198 16.23 6.10 1.77
C SER A 198 16.77 6.47 3.14
N VAL A 199 18.10 6.43 3.35
CA VAL A 199 18.73 6.93 4.59
C VAL A 199 18.45 8.41 4.76
N ARG A 200 18.62 9.22 3.71
CA ARG A 200 18.34 10.66 3.75
C ARG A 200 16.86 10.93 4.04
N MET A 201 15.96 10.21 3.41
CA MET A 201 14.53 10.32 3.68
C MET A 201 14.17 10.05 5.15
N CYS A 202 14.89 9.13 5.80
CA CYS A 202 14.71 8.84 7.23
C CYS A 202 15.32 9.87 8.17
N THR A 203 16.37 10.59 7.74
CA THR A 203 17.18 11.43 8.64
C THR A 203 16.91 12.92 8.49
N GLU A 204 16.40 13.36 7.34
CA GLU A 204 16.21 14.77 7.02
C GLU A 204 14.75 15.18 6.95
N PHE A 205 13.83 14.22 6.84
CA PHE A 205 12.40 14.50 6.68
C PHE A 205 11.56 13.82 7.75
N GLU A 206 10.45 14.45 8.10
CA GLU A 206 9.43 13.87 8.94
C GLU A 206 8.21 13.44 8.12
N TYR A 207 7.67 12.28 8.43
CA TYR A 207 6.49 11.74 7.79
C TYR A 207 5.25 11.92 8.64
N SER A 208 4.12 12.12 7.98
CA SER A 208 2.83 11.90 8.62
C SER A 208 2.64 10.42 8.97
N LEU A 209 1.58 10.09 9.68
CA LEU A 209 1.13 8.71 9.75
C LEU A 209 0.85 8.20 8.31
N PRO A 210 1.06 6.89 8.04
CA PRO A 210 0.76 6.30 6.74
C PRO A 210 -0.69 6.57 6.34
N ILE A 211 -0.89 7.00 5.11
CA ILE A 211 -2.21 7.34 4.56
C ILE A 211 -2.74 6.26 3.62
N TYR A 212 -1.88 5.39 3.15
CA TYR A 212 -2.20 4.33 2.20
C TYR A 212 -1.12 3.25 2.21
N GLU A 213 -1.48 2.02 1.83
CA GLU A 213 -0.57 0.91 1.58
C GLU A 213 -0.66 0.54 0.11
N THR A 214 0.46 0.62 -0.61
CA THR A 214 0.53 0.26 -2.03
C THR A 214 0.98 -1.19 -2.20
N VAL A 215 0.55 -1.82 -3.29
CA VAL A 215 1.00 -3.16 -3.68
C VAL A 215 1.91 -3.04 -4.88
N TYR A 216 3.20 -3.30 -4.70
CA TYR A 216 4.17 -3.35 -5.78
C TYR A 216 3.98 -4.60 -6.63
N THR A 217 4.02 -4.43 -7.94
CA THR A 217 3.95 -5.49 -8.92
C THR A 217 5.22 -5.57 -9.76
N PHE A 218 5.41 -6.73 -10.39
CA PHE A 218 6.45 -6.97 -11.39
C PHE A 218 5.76 -7.30 -12.70
N THR A 219 5.77 -6.35 -13.62
CA THR A 219 5.12 -6.49 -14.93
C THR A 219 6.18 -6.72 -15.99
N ALA A 220 5.99 -7.76 -16.81
CA ALA A 220 6.87 -8.12 -17.92
C ALA A 220 6.04 -8.51 -19.14
N LEU A 221 6.63 -8.43 -20.35
CA LEU A 221 6.00 -9.00 -21.53
C LEU A 221 5.83 -10.51 -21.36
N SER A 222 4.72 -11.05 -21.85
CA SER A 222 4.33 -12.45 -21.64
C SER A 222 5.35 -13.47 -22.20
N ASP A 223 6.15 -13.09 -23.17
CA ASP A 223 7.22 -13.87 -23.79
C ASP A 223 8.59 -13.61 -23.15
N ASN A 224 8.69 -12.70 -22.21
CA ASN A 224 9.92 -12.45 -21.47
C ASN A 224 10.21 -13.64 -20.53
N LYS A 225 11.48 -14.04 -20.44
CA LYS A 225 11.92 -15.17 -19.60
C LYS A 225 11.58 -15.04 -18.11
N TYR A 226 11.38 -13.80 -17.64
CA TYR A 226 11.03 -13.51 -16.24
C TYR A 226 9.51 -13.41 -15.99
N ALA A 227 8.66 -13.46 -17.02
CA ALA A 227 7.21 -13.31 -16.87
C ALA A 227 6.54 -14.34 -15.94
N ASN A 228 7.19 -15.49 -15.75
CA ASN A 228 6.68 -16.58 -14.92
C ASN A 228 7.49 -16.79 -13.63
N ALA A 229 8.35 -15.84 -13.25
CA ALA A 229 9.12 -15.91 -12.02
C ALA A 229 8.20 -16.03 -10.79
N ARG A 230 8.55 -16.88 -9.85
CA ARG A 230 7.79 -17.17 -8.63
C ARG A 230 8.53 -16.79 -7.37
N SER A 231 9.79 -16.42 -7.50
CA SER A 231 10.64 -15.96 -6.40
C SER A 231 11.56 -14.83 -6.86
N PHE A 232 12.11 -14.10 -5.90
CA PHE A 232 13.05 -13.01 -6.20
C PHE A 232 14.36 -13.53 -6.78
N GLU A 233 14.80 -14.73 -6.38
CA GLU A 233 16.01 -15.36 -6.88
C GLU A 233 15.94 -15.65 -8.38
N GLU A 234 14.74 -15.94 -8.90
CA GLU A 234 14.52 -16.19 -10.33
C GLU A 234 14.64 -14.92 -11.17
N LEU A 235 14.66 -13.74 -10.54
CA LEU A 235 14.86 -12.44 -11.19
C LEU A 235 16.35 -12.09 -11.36
N ALA A 236 17.28 -12.93 -10.90
CA ALA A 236 18.71 -12.68 -11.06
C ALA A 236 19.09 -12.47 -12.54
N GLY A 237 19.83 -11.40 -12.79
CA GLY A 237 20.23 -10.96 -14.13
C GLY A 237 19.14 -10.20 -14.90
N ALA A 238 18.01 -9.89 -14.29
CA ALA A 238 16.98 -9.05 -14.91
C ALA A 238 17.40 -7.57 -14.96
N ARG A 239 16.92 -6.87 -15.97
CA ARG A 239 16.89 -5.40 -16.03
C ARG A 239 15.54 -4.95 -15.47
N ILE A 240 15.55 -4.42 -14.25
CA ILE A 240 14.35 -3.96 -13.55
C ILE A 240 14.25 -2.46 -13.71
N CYS A 241 13.16 -1.97 -14.33
CA CYS A 241 12.86 -0.56 -14.40
C CYS A 241 12.01 -0.15 -13.19
N ARG A 242 12.52 0.85 -12.47
CA ARG A 242 11.82 1.54 -11.38
C ARG A 242 12.25 3.01 -11.43
N PRO A 243 11.32 3.98 -11.41
CA PRO A 243 11.68 5.40 -11.49
C PRO A 243 12.65 5.83 -10.37
N GLU A 244 13.47 6.86 -10.60
CA GLU A 244 14.57 7.22 -9.71
C GLU A 244 14.12 7.65 -8.30
N ALA A 245 12.96 8.30 -8.18
CA ALA A 245 12.40 8.72 -6.90
C ALA A 245 11.71 7.59 -6.11
N TRP A 246 11.57 6.39 -6.69
CA TRP A 246 11.03 5.23 -5.98
C TRP A 246 12.15 4.44 -5.32
N SER A 247 12.03 4.19 -4.01
CA SER A 247 13.00 3.39 -3.26
C SER A 247 13.15 2.00 -3.86
N ILE A 248 14.37 1.47 -3.83
CA ILE A 248 14.70 0.07 -4.16
C ILE A 248 15.06 -0.75 -2.93
N SER A 249 14.91 -0.17 -1.74
CA SER A 249 15.37 -0.80 -0.49
C SER A 249 14.71 -2.14 -0.21
N GLU A 250 13.40 -2.28 -0.49
CA GLU A 250 12.70 -3.55 -0.32
C GLU A 250 13.19 -4.61 -1.31
N LEU A 251 13.64 -4.21 -2.50
CA LEU A 251 14.24 -5.13 -3.49
C LEU A 251 15.61 -5.59 -3.02
N ILE A 252 16.42 -4.69 -2.50
CA ILE A 252 17.75 -4.99 -1.93
C ILE A 252 17.61 -5.98 -0.78
N THR A 253 16.65 -5.74 0.14
CA THR A 253 16.40 -6.64 1.28
C THR A 253 15.95 -8.03 0.87
N ARG A 254 15.42 -8.18 -0.35
CA ARG A 254 15.02 -9.47 -0.96
C ARG A 254 16.08 -10.08 -1.87
N GLY A 255 17.30 -9.54 -1.83
CA GLY A 255 18.45 -10.08 -2.56
C GLY A 255 18.61 -9.55 -3.98
N LEU A 256 17.84 -8.54 -4.40
CA LEU A 256 17.95 -7.93 -5.73
C LEU A 256 18.82 -6.66 -5.70
N ALA A 257 19.98 -6.72 -5.06
CA ALA A 257 20.94 -5.63 -5.07
C ALA A 257 21.54 -5.40 -6.47
N GLU A 258 22.13 -4.23 -6.70
CA GLU A 258 22.94 -3.98 -7.90
C GLU A 258 24.04 -5.04 -8.05
N GLY A 259 24.21 -5.51 -9.29
CA GLY A 259 25.10 -6.63 -9.58
C GLY A 259 24.41 -8.01 -9.58
N VAL A 260 23.31 -8.19 -8.83
CA VAL A 260 22.38 -9.31 -8.99
C VAL A 260 21.39 -9.02 -10.09
N VAL A 261 20.87 -7.79 -10.12
CA VAL A 261 20.04 -7.25 -11.19
C VAL A 261 20.65 -5.93 -11.70
N THR A 262 20.13 -5.41 -12.80
CA THR A 262 20.46 -4.06 -13.30
C THR A 262 19.22 -3.19 -13.18
N TYR A 263 19.37 -2.01 -12.57
CA TYR A 263 18.27 -1.06 -12.48
C TYR A 263 18.31 -0.06 -13.65
N VAL A 264 17.12 0.16 -14.25
CA VAL A 264 16.84 1.25 -15.19
C VAL A 264 16.03 2.29 -14.41
N ARG A 265 16.55 3.51 -14.31
CA ARG A 265 16.08 4.52 -13.36
C ARG A 265 15.67 5.83 -14.06
N PRO A 266 14.58 5.86 -14.89
CA PRO A 266 14.10 7.10 -15.48
C PRO A 266 13.43 8.01 -14.44
N VAL A 267 13.26 9.28 -14.78
CA VAL A 267 12.53 10.25 -13.97
C VAL A 267 11.02 9.94 -14.01
N ASP A 268 10.49 9.69 -15.21
CA ASP A 268 9.07 9.48 -15.42
C ASP A 268 8.69 8.00 -15.36
N PRO A 269 7.65 7.62 -14.56
CA PRO A 269 7.15 6.25 -14.51
C PRO A 269 6.72 5.66 -15.86
N MET A 270 6.18 6.48 -16.78
CA MET A 270 5.78 6.06 -18.11
C MET A 270 6.97 5.56 -18.93
N ASP A 271 8.17 6.13 -18.72
CA ASP A 271 9.38 5.68 -19.41
C ASP A 271 9.76 4.23 -19.04
N CYS A 272 9.39 3.77 -17.85
CA CYS A 272 9.56 2.37 -17.49
C CYS A 272 8.62 1.44 -18.27
N ALA A 273 7.37 1.84 -18.48
CA ALA A 273 6.43 1.06 -19.31
C ALA A 273 6.96 1.00 -20.75
N ASN A 274 7.40 2.14 -21.30
CA ASN A 274 8.02 2.20 -22.63
C ASN A 274 9.28 1.33 -22.71
N ALA A 275 10.15 1.35 -21.71
CA ALA A 275 11.38 0.55 -21.67
C ALA A 275 11.09 -0.95 -21.73
N VAL A 276 10.03 -1.42 -21.05
CA VAL A 276 9.60 -2.83 -21.14
C VAL A 276 9.05 -3.14 -22.53
N MET A 277 8.20 -2.27 -23.08
CA MET A 277 7.63 -2.46 -24.43
C MET A 277 8.71 -2.49 -25.51
N ASN A 278 9.77 -1.70 -25.37
CA ASN A 278 10.89 -1.60 -26.33
C ASN A 278 12.00 -2.64 -26.08
N GLY A 279 11.90 -3.46 -25.01
CA GLY A 279 12.91 -4.45 -24.64
C GLY A 279 14.18 -3.84 -24.04
N GLU A 280 14.14 -2.61 -23.57
CA GLU A 280 15.23 -1.92 -22.85
C GLU A 280 15.28 -2.34 -21.37
N ALA A 281 14.13 -2.73 -20.80
CA ALA A 281 13.99 -3.38 -19.50
C ALA A 281 13.26 -4.73 -19.66
N ASP A 282 13.45 -5.62 -18.70
CA ASP A 282 12.78 -6.92 -18.65
C ASP A 282 11.53 -6.85 -17.79
N ILE A 283 11.55 -6.00 -16.77
CA ILE A 283 10.50 -5.90 -15.74
C ILE A 283 10.28 -4.43 -15.41
N TYR A 284 9.02 -4.03 -15.30
CA TYR A 284 8.59 -2.80 -14.67
C TYR A 284 8.13 -3.11 -13.25
N SER A 285 8.74 -2.50 -12.26
CA SER A 285 8.43 -2.67 -10.85
C SER A 285 7.89 -1.35 -10.28
N ILE A 286 6.58 -1.32 -10.05
CA ILE A 286 5.85 -0.16 -9.51
C ILE A 286 4.54 -0.63 -8.87
N GLU A 287 3.78 0.26 -8.26
CA GLU A 287 2.45 -0.03 -7.74
C GLU A 287 1.53 -0.57 -8.84
N SER A 288 0.67 -1.50 -8.47
CA SER A 288 -0.25 -2.18 -9.40
C SER A 288 -1.17 -1.21 -10.15
N GLU A 289 -1.63 -0.17 -9.47
CA GLU A 289 -2.52 0.85 -10.00
C GLU A 289 -1.81 1.72 -11.04
N THR A 290 -0.58 2.14 -10.73
CA THR A 290 0.24 2.94 -11.66
C THR A 290 0.64 2.12 -12.87
N ALA A 291 1.04 0.86 -12.67
CA ALA A 291 1.34 -0.04 -13.80
C ALA A 291 0.14 -0.18 -14.73
N SER A 292 -1.05 -0.40 -14.16
CA SER A 292 -2.28 -0.52 -14.95
C SER A 292 -2.58 0.76 -15.73
N ALA A 293 -2.50 1.93 -15.07
CA ALA A 293 -2.74 3.21 -15.72
C ALA A 293 -1.76 3.45 -16.89
N ASN A 294 -0.47 3.21 -16.66
CA ASN A 294 0.56 3.45 -17.69
C ASN A 294 0.41 2.50 -18.89
N PHE A 295 0.01 1.23 -18.68
CA PHE A 295 -0.20 0.30 -19.80
C PHE A 295 -1.55 0.52 -20.50
N GLU A 296 -2.52 1.19 -19.89
CA GLU A 296 -3.77 1.60 -20.54
C GLU A 296 -3.57 2.78 -21.52
N GLU A 297 -2.51 3.59 -21.29
CA GLU A 297 -2.16 4.74 -22.16
C GLU A 297 -1.33 4.34 -23.39
N LEU A 298 -0.70 3.16 -23.39
CA LEU A 298 0.13 2.63 -24.49
C LEU A 298 -0.68 1.82 -25.51
#